data_98064359b3c98d743469769a6525e58a
#
_entry.id   98064359b3c98d743469769a6525e58a
#
_cell.length_a   1.000
_cell.length_b   1.000
_cell.length_c   1.000
_cell.angle_alpha   90.00
_cell.angle_beta   90.00
_cell.angle_gamma   90.00
#
_symmetry.space_group_name_H-M   'P 1'
#
loop_
_entity.id
_entity.type
_entity.pdbx_description
1 polymer ?
#
loop_
_entity_poly.entity_id
_entity_poly.type
_entity_poly.pdbx_seq_one_letter_code
_entity_poly.pdbx_strand_id
1 'polypeptide(L)'
;MALVYLPDMRLNADLRGDVSAPPVVLIHALGTNSGLWADMPLPPNLRVLSMDLRGHGASDAPPPPYQMGAMIRDVERLMDHFNLRDAVVVGISLGGLIAQGLAIKRLDLVRGMVLSNTAAKIGTAELWNARCDEISRTGLQPYATGAMERMLGRAWRDHPKMPMLRQMLVQTALDGWIGAARAIAGTDFFTPTAALRLPTLAIAGANDGTTPPDLVRETADLIPGAEFHLMRGVGHLPMLDNPVAYGALISAFLARIGHG
;
A
#
# COMPACT_ATOMS: atom_id res chain seq x y z
N MET A 1 -11.00 9.84 -11.40
CA MET A 1 -10.78 10.16 -9.95
C MET A 1 -11.68 11.31 -9.53
N ALA A 2 -12.26 11.26 -8.34
CA ALA A 2 -13.11 12.29 -7.77
C ALA A 2 -12.79 12.48 -6.29
N LEU A 3 -13.03 13.69 -5.76
CA LEU A 3 -12.92 13.95 -4.33
C LEU A 3 -14.17 13.42 -3.61
N VAL A 4 -13.96 12.51 -2.67
CA VAL A 4 -14.97 12.01 -1.75
C VAL A 4 -14.92 12.83 -0.48
N TYR A 5 -16.04 13.47 -0.13
CA TYR A 5 -16.14 14.31 1.06
C TYR A 5 -16.51 13.43 2.26
N LEU A 6 -15.58 13.27 3.17
CA LEU A 6 -15.79 12.67 4.48
C LEU A 6 -16.06 13.77 5.52
N PRO A 7 -16.57 13.45 6.71
CA PRO A 7 -16.93 14.48 7.71
C PRO A 7 -15.79 15.40 8.11
N ASP A 8 -14.56 14.94 8.05
CA ASP A 8 -13.36 15.60 8.56
C ASP A 8 -12.28 15.87 7.51
N MET A 9 -12.45 15.36 6.28
CA MET A 9 -11.47 15.54 5.20
C MET A 9 -12.00 15.07 3.83
N ARG A 10 -11.27 15.42 2.76
CA ARG A 10 -11.53 14.93 1.40
C ARG A 10 -10.46 13.92 1.01
N LEU A 11 -10.89 12.82 0.41
CA LEU A 11 -10.01 11.83 -0.18
C LEU A 11 -10.24 11.76 -1.68
N ASN A 12 -9.16 11.75 -2.43
CA ASN A 12 -9.20 11.48 -3.86
C ASN A 12 -9.31 9.97 -4.09
N ALA A 13 -10.34 9.55 -4.80
CA ALA A 13 -10.61 8.14 -5.08
C ALA A 13 -11.11 7.94 -6.51
N ASP A 14 -10.86 6.76 -7.03
CA ASP A 14 -11.34 6.29 -8.32
C ASP A 14 -12.01 4.94 -8.14
N LEU A 15 -13.27 4.83 -8.51
CA LEU A 15 -14.02 3.59 -8.50
C LEU A 15 -14.46 3.27 -9.92
N ARG A 16 -14.04 2.13 -10.44
CA ARG A 16 -14.36 1.67 -11.78
C ARG A 16 -14.86 0.22 -11.76
N GLY A 17 -15.57 -0.17 -12.81
CA GLY A 17 -16.20 -1.49 -12.94
C GLY A 17 -17.67 -1.49 -12.57
N ASP A 18 -18.34 -2.59 -12.90
CA ASP A 18 -19.77 -2.76 -12.64
C ASP A 18 -20.07 -2.82 -11.15
N VAL A 19 -21.23 -2.34 -10.73
CA VAL A 19 -21.66 -2.32 -9.32
C VAL A 19 -21.78 -3.72 -8.71
N SER A 20 -22.10 -4.71 -9.53
CA SER A 20 -22.24 -6.11 -9.13
C SER A 20 -20.94 -6.92 -9.21
N ALA A 21 -19.87 -6.33 -9.77
CA ALA A 21 -18.59 -7.02 -9.92
C ALA A 21 -17.85 -7.17 -8.57
N PRO A 22 -17.06 -8.25 -8.40
CA PRO A 22 -16.27 -8.48 -7.18
C PRO A 22 -15.32 -7.31 -6.89
N PRO A 23 -15.33 -6.76 -5.65
CA PRO A 23 -14.56 -5.56 -5.35
C PRO A 23 -13.09 -5.85 -5.01
N VAL A 24 -12.21 -5.03 -5.56
CA VAL A 24 -10.77 -4.98 -5.23
C VAL A 24 -10.42 -3.56 -4.77
N VAL A 25 -9.68 -3.45 -3.68
CA VAL A 25 -9.23 -2.18 -3.11
C VAL A 25 -7.71 -2.10 -3.20
N LEU A 26 -7.17 -1.05 -3.83
CA LEU A 26 -5.75 -0.86 -4.07
C LEU A 26 -5.22 0.27 -3.18
N ILE A 27 -4.26 -0.05 -2.29
CA ILE A 27 -3.69 0.88 -1.30
C ILE A 27 -2.20 1.06 -1.54
N HIS A 28 -1.80 2.28 -1.89
CA HIS A 28 -0.43 2.62 -2.32
C HIS A 28 0.57 2.74 -1.15
N ALA A 29 1.88 2.91 -1.49
CA ALA A 29 2.98 3.06 -0.56
C ALA A 29 3.15 4.50 -0.06
N LEU A 30 3.92 4.69 1.02
CA LEU A 30 4.36 6.00 1.51
C LEU A 30 5.10 6.80 0.43
N GLY A 31 4.72 8.05 0.24
CA GLY A 31 5.34 8.95 -0.76
C GLY A 31 4.99 8.64 -2.21
N THR A 32 3.93 7.86 -2.44
CA THR A 32 3.35 7.61 -3.77
C THR A 32 1.88 8.03 -3.81
N ASN A 33 1.15 7.69 -4.84
CA ASN A 33 -0.28 7.91 -4.96
C ASN A 33 -0.95 6.81 -5.80
N SER A 34 -2.25 6.90 -6.02
CA SER A 34 -3.05 5.96 -6.80
C SER A 34 -2.58 5.76 -8.25
N GLY A 35 -1.85 6.73 -8.82
CA GLY A 35 -1.21 6.59 -10.14
C GLY A 35 -0.20 5.44 -10.23
N LEU A 36 0.26 4.91 -9.07
CA LEU A 36 1.13 3.74 -8.99
C LEU A 36 0.53 2.50 -9.70
N TRP A 37 -0.79 2.41 -9.77
CA TRP A 37 -1.55 1.27 -10.30
C TRP A 37 -1.90 1.35 -11.78
N ALA A 38 -1.53 2.46 -12.45
CA ALA A 38 -2.02 2.80 -13.79
C ALA A 38 -1.73 1.73 -14.87
N ASP A 39 -0.55 1.11 -14.81
CA ASP A 39 -0.10 0.14 -15.82
C ASP A 39 -0.29 -1.33 -15.37
N MET A 40 -0.84 -1.56 -14.19
CA MET A 40 -1.05 -2.91 -13.68
C MET A 40 -2.33 -3.51 -14.28
N PRO A 41 -2.24 -4.58 -15.08
CA PRO A 41 -3.42 -5.23 -15.62
C PRO A 41 -4.15 -6.01 -14.52
N LEU A 42 -5.46 -5.84 -14.47
CA LEU A 42 -6.37 -6.64 -13.66
C LEU A 42 -7.51 -7.18 -14.55
N PRO A 43 -8.17 -8.26 -14.15
CA PRO A 43 -9.37 -8.76 -14.85
C PRO A 43 -10.40 -7.65 -15.04
N PRO A 44 -11.03 -7.53 -16.24
CA PRO A 44 -11.95 -6.45 -16.54
C PRO A 44 -13.30 -6.55 -15.81
N ASN A 45 -13.61 -7.72 -15.27
CA ASN A 45 -14.85 -8.03 -14.55
C ASN A 45 -14.75 -7.70 -13.02
N LEU A 46 -13.85 -6.84 -12.62
CA LEU A 46 -13.69 -6.42 -11.23
C LEU A 46 -14.21 -5.00 -10.98
N ARG A 47 -14.69 -4.75 -9.77
CA ARG A 47 -14.99 -3.40 -9.28
C ARG A 47 -13.80 -2.89 -8.48
N VAL A 48 -13.00 -2.00 -9.06
CA VAL A 48 -11.71 -1.60 -8.51
C VAL A 48 -11.79 -0.21 -7.89
N LEU A 49 -11.52 -0.13 -6.58
CA LEU A 49 -11.31 1.13 -5.86
C LEU A 49 -9.81 1.38 -5.70
N SER A 50 -9.32 2.50 -6.20
CA SER A 50 -8.01 3.04 -5.86
C SER A 50 -8.16 4.42 -5.23
N MET A 51 -7.24 4.80 -4.33
CA MET A 51 -7.33 6.08 -3.63
C MET A 51 -5.96 6.67 -3.37
N ASP A 52 -5.91 7.97 -3.15
CA ASP A 52 -4.78 8.64 -2.53
C ASP A 52 -5.01 8.65 -1.02
N LEU A 53 -4.05 8.12 -0.25
CA LEU A 53 -4.09 8.15 1.21
C LEU A 53 -4.05 9.61 1.72
N ARG A 54 -4.55 9.85 2.94
CA ARG A 54 -4.39 11.16 3.59
C ARG A 54 -2.94 11.64 3.48
N GLY A 55 -2.77 12.91 3.14
CA GLY A 55 -1.45 13.52 2.97
C GLY A 55 -0.74 13.18 1.68
N HIS A 56 -1.36 12.43 0.76
CA HIS A 56 -0.76 12.00 -0.51
C HIS A 56 -1.63 12.41 -1.70
N GLY A 57 -1.00 12.56 -2.86
CA GLY A 57 -1.70 12.85 -4.11
C GLY A 57 -2.60 14.09 -4.02
N ALA A 58 -3.87 13.94 -4.37
CA ALA A 58 -4.88 14.99 -4.31
C ALA A 58 -5.78 14.91 -3.07
N SER A 59 -5.51 14.02 -2.12
CA SER A 59 -6.20 13.95 -0.84
C SER A 59 -5.74 15.06 0.12
N ASP A 60 -6.61 15.45 1.04
CA ASP A 60 -6.26 16.41 2.08
C ASP A 60 -5.10 15.94 2.95
N ALA A 61 -4.28 16.87 3.40
CA ALA A 61 -3.13 16.64 4.26
C ALA A 61 -3.35 17.32 5.62
N PRO A 62 -4.06 16.68 6.55
CA PRO A 62 -4.23 17.25 7.90
C PRO A 62 -2.88 17.32 8.62
N PRO A 63 -2.76 18.17 9.67
CA PRO A 63 -1.52 18.25 10.44
C PRO A 63 -1.09 16.90 11.04
N PRO A 64 0.23 16.58 11.07
CA PRO A 64 0.76 15.39 11.75
C PRO A 64 0.66 15.52 13.29
N PRO A 65 0.85 14.42 14.07
CA PRO A 65 1.12 13.06 13.60
C PRO A 65 -0.15 12.29 13.22
N TYR A 66 -0.05 11.35 12.27
CA TYR A 66 -1.15 10.43 12.01
C TYR A 66 -1.04 9.18 12.88
N GLN A 67 -2.18 8.58 13.15
CA GLN A 67 -2.28 7.27 13.77
C GLN A 67 -2.64 6.23 12.68
N MET A 68 -2.09 5.03 12.75
CA MET A 68 -2.43 3.96 11.80
C MET A 68 -3.94 3.68 11.79
N GLY A 69 -4.58 3.70 12.96
CA GLY A 69 -6.04 3.56 13.07
C GLY A 69 -6.84 4.64 12.33
N ALA A 70 -6.30 5.86 12.16
CA ALA A 70 -6.94 6.90 11.37
C ALA A 70 -6.82 6.61 9.87
N MET A 71 -5.66 6.12 9.41
CA MET A 71 -5.45 5.74 8.00
C MET A 71 -6.29 4.52 7.61
N ILE A 72 -6.42 3.53 8.51
CA ILE A 72 -7.34 2.39 8.33
C ILE A 72 -8.79 2.86 8.23
N ARG A 73 -9.21 3.79 9.09
CA ARG A 73 -10.56 4.36 9.08
C ARG A 73 -10.88 5.10 7.78
N ASP A 74 -9.92 5.72 7.14
CA ASP A 74 -10.13 6.38 5.86
C ASP A 74 -10.53 5.38 4.78
N VAL A 75 -9.81 4.26 4.68
CA VAL A 75 -10.14 3.19 3.75
C VAL A 75 -11.49 2.55 4.08
N GLU A 76 -11.76 2.28 5.36
CA GLU A 76 -13.05 1.81 5.84
C GLU A 76 -14.20 2.73 5.40
N ARG A 77 -14.06 4.04 5.60
CA ARG A 77 -15.06 5.03 5.21
C ARG A 77 -15.29 5.11 3.69
N LEU A 78 -14.22 5.00 2.89
CA LEU A 78 -14.36 4.92 1.44
C LEU A 78 -15.08 3.64 1.00
N MET A 79 -14.75 2.50 1.61
CA MET A 79 -15.45 1.24 1.32
C MET A 79 -16.93 1.32 1.72
N ASP A 80 -17.24 1.89 2.88
CA ASP A 80 -18.62 2.12 3.32
C ASP A 80 -19.36 3.10 2.40
N HIS A 81 -18.72 4.20 1.98
CA HIS A 81 -19.28 5.19 1.05
C HIS A 81 -19.66 4.59 -0.30
N PHE A 82 -18.84 3.69 -0.82
CA PHE A 82 -19.07 3.02 -2.09
C PHE A 82 -19.82 1.68 -1.96
N ASN A 83 -20.27 1.31 -0.75
CA ASN A 83 -20.94 0.05 -0.45
C ASN A 83 -20.11 -1.18 -0.90
N LEU A 84 -18.79 -1.16 -0.67
CA LEU A 84 -17.92 -2.29 -0.95
C LEU A 84 -17.87 -3.22 0.26
N ARG A 85 -18.16 -4.49 0.03
CA ARG A 85 -18.12 -5.56 1.03
C ARG A 85 -17.42 -6.77 0.41
N ASP A 86 -16.87 -7.63 1.25
CA ASP A 86 -16.24 -8.88 0.80
C ASP A 86 -15.15 -8.63 -0.27
N ALA A 87 -14.34 -7.56 -0.10
CA ALA A 87 -13.34 -7.12 -1.05
C ALA A 87 -12.00 -7.84 -0.88
N VAL A 88 -11.26 -8.01 -1.96
CA VAL A 88 -9.83 -8.31 -1.86
C VAL A 88 -9.05 -6.99 -1.75
N VAL A 89 -8.27 -6.87 -0.67
CA VAL A 89 -7.49 -5.66 -0.40
C VAL A 89 -6.03 -5.90 -0.79
N VAL A 90 -5.56 -5.14 -1.77
CA VAL A 90 -4.18 -5.16 -2.27
C VAL A 90 -3.44 -3.98 -1.68
N GLY A 91 -2.53 -4.23 -0.76
CA GLY A 91 -1.75 -3.18 -0.10
C GLY A 91 -0.25 -3.36 -0.29
N ILE A 92 0.43 -2.27 -0.65
CA ILE A 92 1.89 -2.26 -0.74
C ILE A 92 2.52 -1.43 0.37
N SER A 93 3.55 -1.95 1.04
CA SER A 93 4.32 -1.22 2.05
C SER A 93 3.40 -0.67 3.16
N LEU A 94 3.30 0.66 3.32
CA LEU A 94 2.30 1.32 4.17
C LEU A 94 0.88 0.81 3.89
N GLY A 95 0.52 0.65 2.60
CA GLY A 95 -0.79 0.11 2.20
C GLY A 95 -1.02 -1.30 2.71
N GLY A 96 0.04 -2.11 2.84
CA GLY A 96 -0.02 -3.46 3.41
C GLY A 96 -0.26 -3.45 4.92
N LEU A 97 0.29 -2.50 5.66
CA LEU A 97 -0.06 -2.29 7.08
C LEU A 97 -1.54 -1.90 7.23
N ILE A 98 -2.02 -0.99 6.36
CA ILE A 98 -3.43 -0.58 6.36
C ILE A 98 -4.34 -1.77 6.03
N ALA A 99 -3.98 -2.62 5.05
CA ALA A 99 -4.75 -3.81 4.69
C ALA A 99 -4.85 -4.80 5.86
N GLN A 100 -3.74 -5.08 6.56
CA GLN A 100 -3.72 -5.90 7.77
C GLN A 100 -4.65 -5.30 8.85
N GLY A 101 -4.49 -4.02 9.15
CA GLY A 101 -5.30 -3.34 10.16
C GLY A 101 -6.79 -3.30 9.81
N LEU A 102 -7.13 -3.16 8.53
CA LEU A 102 -8.52 -3.25 8.05
C LEU A 102 -9.10 -4.65 8.26
N ALA A 103 -8.36 -5.70 7.89
CA ALA A 103 -8.78 -7.09 8.11
C ALA A 103 -8.94 -7.43 9.60
N ILE A 104 -8.06 -6.92 10.47
CA ILE A 104 -8.15 -7.08 11.92
C ILE A 104 -9.43 -6.43 12.47
N LYS A 105 -9.79 -5.26 11.95
CA LYS A 105 -10.90 -4.46 12.46
C LYS A 105 -12.26 -4.82 11.83
N ARG A 106 -12.28 -5.13 10.53
CA ARG A 106 -13.48 -5.21 9.70
C ARG A 106 -13.44 -6.43 8.76
N LEU A 107 -13.50 -7.62 9.34
CA LEU A 107 -13.58 -8.88 8.57
C LEU A 107 -14.78 -8.92 7.61
N ASP A 108 -15.84 -8.18 7.89
CA ASP A 108 -17.00 -8.04 7.01
C ASP A 108 -16.69 -7.32 5.69
N LEU A 109 -15.62 -6.54 5.64
CA LEU A 109 -15.17 -5.82 4.46
C LEU A 109 -14.15 -6.61 3.64
N VAL A 110 -13.39 -7.52 4.26
CA VAL A 110 -12.19 -8.13 3.67
C VAL A 110 -12.36 -9.64 3.46
N ARG A 111 -12.50 -10.05 2.20
CA ARG A 111 -12.49 -11.46 1.77
C ARG A 111 -11.11 -12.08 1.77
N GLY A 112 -10.11 -11.31 1.35
CA GLY A 112 -8.72 -11.75 1.25
C GLY A 112 -7.77 -10.57 1.12
N MET A 113 -6.47 -10.83 1.27
CA MET A 113 -5.42 -9.80 1.19
C MET A 113 -4.33 -10.18 0.20
N VAL A 114 -3.81 -9.15 -0.50
CA VAL A 114 -2.50 -9.22 -1.15
C VAL A 114 -1.58 -8.25 -0.41
N LEU A 115 -0.59 -8.80 0.30
CA LEU A 115 0.39 -8.08 1.09
C LEU A 115 1.69 -8.00 0.28
N SER A 116 1.94 -6.85 -0.36
CA SER A 116 3.08 -6.68 -1.24
C SER A 116 4.15 -5.82 -0.59
N ASN A 117 5.39 -6.33 -0.55
CA ASN A 117 6.54 -5.56 -0.08
C ASN A 117 6.23 -4.79 1.23
N THR A 118 5.70 -5.50 2.22
CA THR A 118 5.23 -5.00 3.51
C THR A 118 5.57 -5.96 4.63
N ALA A 119 5.25 -5.59 5.85
CA ALA A 119 5.46 -6.44 7.02
C ALA A 119 4.40 -6.16 8.10
N ALA A 120 4.33 -7.02 9.13
CA ALA A 120 3.55 -6.74 10.33
C ALA A 120 4.13 -5.56 11.14
N LYS A 121 5.45 -5.31 10.97
CA LYS A 121 6.16 -4.15 11.51
C LYS A 121 7.26 -3.73 10.54
N ILE A 122 7.28 -2.47 10.13
CA ILE A 122 8.26 -1.94 9.18
C ILE A 122 9.27 -1.06 9.92
N GLY A 123 10.47 -1.58 10.17
CA GLY A 123 11.54 -0.87 10.86
C GLY A 123 11.24 -0.60 12.34
N THR A 124 12.00 0.28 12.96
CA THR A 124 11.84 0.67 14.36
C THR A 124 11.28 2.09 14.50
N ALA A 125 10.67 2.38 15.65
CA ALA A 125 10.14 3.72 15.94
C ALA A 125 11.26 4.77 15.92
N GLU A 126 12.44 4.44 16.45
CA GLU A 126 13.60 5.32 16.48
C GLU A 126 14.07 5.70 15.08
N LEU A 127 14.17 4.71 14.17
CA LEU A 127 14.58 4.93 12.79
C LEU A 127 13.59 5.85 12.04
N TRP A 128 12.29 5.58 12.19
CA TRP A 128 11.25 6.39 11.56
C TRP A 128 11.18 7.79 12.14
N ASN A 129 11.32 7.94 13.46
CA ASN A 129 11.32 9.23 14.13
C ASN A 129 12.50 10.09 13.71
N ALA A 130 13.71 9.53 13.70
CA ALA A 130 14.92 10.22 13.23
C ALA A 130 14.77 10.70 11.78
N ARG A 131 14.18 9.85 10.90
CA ARG A 131 13.91 10.20 9.52
C ARG A 131 12.87 11.33 9.39
N CYS A 132 11.81 11.29 10.19
CA CYS A 132 10.82 12.37 10.24
C CYS A 132 11.46 13.70 10.67
N ASP A 133 12.30 13.68 11.70
CA ASP A 133 12.97 14.88 12.20
C ASP A 133 13.97 15.45 11.19
N GLU A 134 14.67 14.60 10.44
CA GLU A 134 15.54 15.04 9.34
C GLU A 134 14.71 15.68 8.23
N ILE A 135 13.67 15.00 7.74
CA ILE A 135 12.82 15.46 6.63
C ILE A 135 12.05 16.73 7.00
N SER A 136 11.65 16.89 8.26
CA SER A 136 11.02 18.13 8.74
C SER A 136 11.92 19.34 8.55
N ARG A 137 13.25 19.17 8.63
CA ARG A 137 14.24 20.24 8.48
C ARG A 137 14.69 20.46 7.03
N THR A 138 14.76 19.38 6.24
CA THR A 138 15.38 19.39 4.92
C THR A 138 14.38 19.31 3.77
N GLY A 139 13.13 18.90 4.04
CA GLY A 139 12.13 18.57 3.03
C GLY A 139 12.37 17.22 2.37
N LEU A 140 11.47 16.85 1.45
CA LEU A 140 11.51 15.56 0.74
C LEU A 140 12.51 15.51 -0.41
N GLN A 141 12.92 16.67 -0.94
CA GLN A 141 13.80 16.74 -2.12
C GLN A 141 15.17 16.08 -1.92
N PRO A 142 15.91 16.35 -0.82
CA PRO A 142 17.19 15.67 -0.56
C PRO A 142 17.01 14.18 -0.24
N TYR A 143 15.92 13.84 0.44
CA TYR A 143 15.58 12.46 0.81
C TYR A 143 15.29 11.57 -0.41
N ALA A 144 14.74 12.13 -1.49
CA ALA A 144 14.22 11.39 -2.63
C ALA A 144 15.26 10.49 -3.30
N THR A 145 16.51 10.94 -3.46
CA THR A 145 17.57 10.16 -4.13
C THR A 145 17.83 8.84 -3.40
N GLY A 146 18.11 8.91 -2.10
CA GLY A 146 18.35 7.71 -1.29
C GLY A 146 17.09 6.83 -1.13
N ALA A 147 15.89 7.41 -1.16
CA ALA A 147 14.65 6.66 -1.15
C ALA A 147 14.51 5.83 -2.44
N MET A 148 14.73 6.43 -3.60
CA MET A 148 14.68 5.74 -4.89
C MET A 148 15.69 4.59 -4.97
N GLU A 149 16.91 4.78 -4.48
CA GLU A 149 17.94 3.74 -4.45
C GLU A 149 17.54 2.52 -3.61
N ARG A 150 16.84 2.74 -2.51
CA ARG A 150 16.34 1.64 -1.64
C ARG A 150 15.12 0.94 -2.22
N MET A 151 14.23 1.69 -2.85
CA MET A 151 12.97 1.17 -3.39
C MET A 151 13.16 0.45 -4.71
N LEU A 152 14.14 0.87 -5.52
CA LEU A 152 14.30 0.43 -6.88
C LEU A 152 15.68 -0.21 -7.06
N GLY A 153 15.75 -1.34 -7.72
CA GLY A 153 17.01 -1.96 -8.07
C GLY A 153 17.86 -1.08 -9.02
N ARG A 154 19.13 -1.44 -9.20
CA ARG A 154 20.08 -0.68 -10.05
C ARG A 154 19.58 -0.43 -11.48
N ALA A 155 18.74 -1.34 -12.01
CA ALA A 155 18.16 -1.22 -13.36
C ALA A 155 17.28 0.03 -13.54
N TRP A 156 16.84 0.66 -12.44
CA TRP A 156 15.99 1.85 -12.48
C TRP A 156 16.72 3.16 -12.60
N ARG A 157 18.05 3.20 -12.46
CA ARG A 157 18.80 4.48 -12.51
C ARG A 157 18.50 5.32 -13.75
N ASP A 158 18.39 4.63 -14.90
CA ASP A 158 18.10 5.26 -16.20
C ASP A 158 16.70 4.91 -16.73
N HIS A 159 15.79 4.42 -15.86
CA HIS A 159 14.46 4.01 -16.29
C HIS A 159 13.59 5.23 -16.63
N PRO A 160 12.84 5.24 -17.75
CA PRO A 160 12.03 6.38 -18.17
C PRO A 160 11.00 6.87 -17.14
N LYS A 161 10.52 6.00 -16.27
CA LYS A 161 9.55 6.34 -15.20
C LYS A 161 10.20 6.87 -13.93
N MET A 162 11.52 6.87 -13.79
CA MET A 162 12.21 7.36 -12.61
C MET A 162 11.85 8.82 -12.26
N PRO A 163 11.83 9.77 -13.24
CA PRO A 163 11.43 11.15 -12.96
C PRO A 163 10.01 11.25 -12.40
N MET A 164 9.06 10.49 -12.96
CA MET A 164 7.68 10.45 -12.48
C MET A 164 7.59 9.97 -11.03
N LEU A 165 8.25 8.87 -10.68
CA LEU A 165 8.22 8.31 -9.35
C LEU A 165 8.88 9.25 -8.32
N ARG A 166 10.02 9.83 -8.70
CA ARG A 166 10.67 10.86 -7.88
C ARG A 166 9.77 12.06 -7.65
N GLN A 167 9.05 12.49 -8.69
CA GLN A 167 8.09 13.58 -8.63
C GLN A 167 6.92 13.25 -7.67
N MET A 168 6.36 12.04 -7.70
CA MET A 168 5.32 11.61 -6.76
C MET A 168 5.79 11.80 -5.31
N LEU A 169 7.00 11.34 -4.98
CA LEU A 169 7.55 11.47 -3.64
C LEU A 169 7.75 12.95 -3.24
N VAL A 170 8.37 13.74 -4.11
CA VAL A 170 8.72 15.13 -3.82
C VAL A 170 7.49 16.03 -3.72
N GLN A 171 6.44 15.73 -4.46
CA GLN A 171 5.17 16.47 -4.43
C GLN A 171 4.23 16.02 -3.30
N THR A 172 4.54 14.92 -2.60
CA THR A 172 3.78 14.54 -1.41
C THR A 172 3.84 15.69 -0.39
N ALA A 173 2.69 16.06 0.18
CA ALA A 173 2.64 17.07 1.22
C ALA A 173 3.59 16.68 2.36
N LEU A 174 4.45 17.59 2.80
CA LEU A 174 5.46 17.32 3.84
C LEU A 174 4.81 16.79 5.12
N ASP A 175 3.76 17.47 5.59
CA ASP A 175 2.97 17.05 6.75
C ASP A 175 2.31 15.68 6.53
N GLY A 176 1.86 15.40 5.30
CA GLY A 176 1.30 14.12 4.92
C GLY A 176 2.30 12.98 5.02
N TRP A 177 3.50 13.18 4.46
CA TRP A 177 4.57 12.19 4.51
C TRP A 177 5.01 11.93 5.95
N ILE A 178 5.25 12.99 6.74
CA ILE A 178 5.65 12.90 8.16
C ILE A 178 4.56 12.21 8.98
N GLY A 179 3.30 12.61 8.79
CA GLY A 179 2.18 12.01 9.50
C GLY A 179 2.07 10.52 9.25
N ALA A 180 2.16 10.08 7.99
CA ALA A 180 2.11 8.67 7.62
C ALA A 180 3.35 7.89 8.10
N ALA A 181 4.54 8.49 8.05
CA ALA A 181 5.76 7.89 8.59
C ALA A 181 5.69 7.70 10.11
N ARG A 182 5.11 8.65 10.85
CA ARG A 182 4.83 8.51 12.30
C ARG A 182 3.79 7.41 12.58
N ALA A 183 2.79 7.22 11.70
CA ALA A 183 1.87 6.10 11.81
C ALA A 183 2.59 4.75 11.66
N ILE A 184 3.54 4.62 10.70
CA ILE A 184 4.38 3.42 10.58
C ILE A 184 5.21 3.21 11.85
N ALA A 185 5.86 4.27 12.37
CA ALA A 185 6.68 4.22 13.58
C ALA A 185 5.94 3.63 14.79
N GLY A 186 4.65 3.95 14.93
CA GLY A 186 3.79 3.50 16.02
C GLY A 186 3.08 2.17 15.77
N THR A 187 3.38 1.46 14.67
CA THR A 187 2.65 0.24 14.28
C THR A 187 3.44 -1.02 14.57
N ASP A 188 2.82 -1.93 15.31
CA ASP A 188 3.26 -3.30 15.51
C ASP A 188 2.04 -4.23 15.43
N PHE A 189 1.93 -4.98 14.34
CA PHE A 189 0.83 -5.89 14.06
C PHE A 189 1.21 -7.37 14.17
N PHE A 190 2.35 -7.73 14.76
CA PHE A 190 2.75 -9.14 14.88
C PHE A 190 1.64 -10.01 15.52
N THR A 191 1.21 -9.65 16.71
CA THR A 191 0.19 -10.42 17.43
C THR A 191 -1.17 -10.43 16.71
N PRO A 192 -1.75 -9.28 16.32
CA PRO A 192 -3.06 -9.30 15.68
C PRO A 192 -3.03 -9.93 14.26
N THR A 193 -1.94 -9.81 13.51
CA THR A 193 -1.79 -10.48 12.20
C THR A 193 -1.76 -12.00 12.35
N ALA A 194 -1.13 -12.52 13.39
CA ALA A 194 -1.11 -13.96 13.68
C ALA A 194 -2.50 -14.55 14.02
N ALA A 195 -3.46 -13.71 14.36
CA ALA A 195 -4.85 -14.13 14.59
C ALA A 195 -5.69 -14.18 13.31
N LEU A 196 -5.23 -13.65 12.19
CA LEU A 196 -5.97 -13.62 10.93
C LEU A 196 -6.12 -15.02 10.32
N ARG A 197 -7.27 -15.29 9.72
CA ARG A 197 -7.64 -16.57 9.09
C ARG A 197 -8.41 -16.33 7.80
N LEU A 198 -7.79 -15.59 6.86
CA LEU A 198 -8.38 -15.28 5.56
C LEU A 198 -7.37 -15.54 4.44
N PRO A 199 -7.82 -15.83 3.21
CA PRO A 199 -6.93 -16.03 2.09
C PRO A 199 -5.94 -14.86 1.96
N THR A 200 -4.64 -15.14 1.93
CA THR A 200 -3.61 -14.12 1.87
C THR A 200 -2.52 -14.53 0.89
N LEU A 201 -2.16 -13.61 -0.01
CA LEU A 201 -0.98 -13.71 -0.88
C LEU A 201 0.04 -12.66 -0.45
N ALA A 202 1.22 -13.09 -0.03
CA ALA A 202 2.35 -12.21 0.24
C ALA A 202 3.30 -12.20 -0.98
N ILE A 203 3.65 -11.01 -1.47
CA ILE A 203 4.54 -10.82 -2.62
C ILE A 203 5.74 -9.99 -2.18
N ALA A 204 6.95 -10.49 -2.47
CA ALA A 204 8.20 -9.80 -2.20
C ALA A 204 9.01 -9.58 -3.47
N GLY A 205 9.56 -8.39 -3.65
CA GLY A 205 10.58 -8.12 -4.66
C GLY A 205 11.97 -8.55 -4.16
N ALA A 206 12.70 -9.35 -4.94
CA ALA A 206 14.00 -9.87 -4.52
C ALA A 206 15.07 -8.79 -4.30
N ASN A 207 14.90 -7.61 -4.90
CA ASN A 207 15.81 -6.47 -4.82
C ASN A 207 15.28 -5.34 -3.91
N ASP A 208 14.27 -5.61 -3.10
CA ASP A 208 13.70 -4.61 -2.20
C ASP A 208 14.63 -4.31 -1.02
N GLY A 209 15.14 -3.08 -0.96
CA GLY A 209 15.98 -2.60 0.14
C GLY A 209 15.18 -1.88 1.25
N THR A 210 13.84 -1.83 1.13
CA THR A 210 12.95 -1.18 2.11
C THR A 210 12.30 -2.20 3.03
N THR A 211 11.69 -3.22 2.44
CA THR A 211 11.08 -4.38 3.12
C THR A 211 11.62 -5.66 2.47
N PRO A 212 12.81 -6.13 2.89
CA PRO A 212 13.46 -7.30 2.30
C PRO A 212 12.57 -8.54 2.29
N PRO A 213 12.82 -9.51 1.38
CA PRO A 213 11.97 -10.68 1.20
C PRO A 213 11.76 -11.54 2.45
N ASP A 214 12.76 -11.64 3.32
CA ASP A 214 12.68 -12.36 4.59
C ASP A 214 11.67 -11.72 5.55
N LEU A 215 11.61 -10.40 5.61
CA LEU A 215 10.63 -9.66 6.41
C LEU A 215 9.19 -9.86 5.91
N VAL A 216 9.00 -9.89 4.58
CA VAL A 216 7.70 -10.19 3.96
C VAL A 216 7.29 -11.63 4.24
N ARG A 217 8.25 -12.58 4.16
CA ARG A 217 8.01 -14.00 4.46
C ARG A 217 7.64 -14.19 5.93
N GLU A 218 8.37 -13.56 6.86
CA GLU A 218 8.03 -13.61 8.28
C GLU A 218 6.58 -13.19 8.53
N THR A 219 6.12 -12.14 7.85
CA THR A 219 4.72 -11.69 7.94
C THR A 219 3.74 -12.70 7.35
N ALA A 220 4.07 -13.32 6.21
CA ALA A 220 3.26 -14.38 5.61
C ALA A 220 3.13 -15.58 6.56
N ASP A 221 4.23 -15.98 7.19
CA ASP A 221 4.28 -17.14 8.09
C ASP A 221 3.44 -16.93 9.38
N LEU A 222 3.11 -15.68 9.74
CA LEU A 222 2.15 -15.39 10.82
C LEU A 222 0.71 -15.81 10.47
N ILE A 223 0.34 -15.83 9.18
CA ILE A 223 -1.04 -16.04 8.74
C ILE A 223 -1.17 -17.49 8.22
N PRO A 224 -1.85 -18.39 8.93
CA PRO A 224 -2.02 -19.77 8.48
C PRO A 224 -2.64 -19.86 7.09
N GLY A 225 -1.96 -20.58 6.20
CA GLY A 225 -2.40 -20.78 4.82
C GLY A 225 -2.05 -19.61 3.87
N ALA A 226 -1.33 -18.59 4.35
CA ALA A 226 -0.84 -17.56 3.45
C ALA A 226 0.17 -18.11 2.44
N GLU A 227 0.05 -17.63 1.20
CA GLU A 227 0.99 -17.96 0.14
C GLU A 227 2.08 -16.90 0.06
N PHE A 228 3.31 -17.31 -0.21
CA PHE A 228 4.43 -16.40 -0.41
C PHE A 228 5.00 -16.54 -1.82
N HIS A 229 5.16 -15.42 -2.53
CA HIS A 229 5.77 -15.37 -3.85
C HIS A 229 6.92 -14.37 -3.90
N LEU A 230 8.11 -14.85 -4.35
CA LEU A 230 9.29 -14.01 -4.55
C LEU A 230 9.41 -13.63 -6.03
N MET A 231 9.28 -12.34 -6.35
CA MET A 231 9.51 -11.81 -7.69
C MET A 231 10.99 -11.48 -7.90
N ARG A 232 11.67 -12.25 -8.74
CA ARG A 232 13.09 -12.02 -9.06
C ARG A 232 13.28 -10.79 -9.94
N GLY A 233 14.34 -10.04 -9.70
CA GLY A 233 14.68 -8.85 -10.48
C GLY A 233 13.81 -7.61 -10.17
N VAL A 234 12.91 -7.71 -9.21
CA VAL A 234 11.93 -6.69 -8.82
C VAL A 234 12.32 -6.08 -7.49
N GLY A 235 12.15 -4.78 -7.33
CA GLY A 235 12.37 -4.02 -6.09
C GLY A 235 11.09 -3.85 -5.26
N HIS A 236 10.97 -2.68 -4.62
CA HIS A 236 9.88 -2.36 -3.70
C HIS A 236 8.53 -2.13 -4.40
N LEU A 237 8.53 -1.78 -5.69
CA LEU A 237 7.33 -1.39 -6.43
C LEU A 237 7.09 -2.33 -7.64
N PRO A 238 6.67 -3.58 -7.41
CA PRO A 238 6.53 -4.60 -8.45
C PRO A 238 5.56 -4.20 -9.57
N MET A 239 4.54 -3.38 -9.28
CA MET A 239 3.60 -2.85 -10.28
C MET A 239 4.25 -1.87 -11.26
N LEU A 240 5.44 -1.35 -10.96
CA LEU A 240 6.26 -0.54 -11.88
C LEU A 240 7.34 -1.38 -12.54
N ASP A 241 8.02 -2.25 -11.80
CA ASP A 241 9.12 -3.07 -12.28
C ASP A 241 8.65 -4.11 -13.30
N ASN A 242 7.56 -4.79 -13.00
CA ASN A 242 6.97 -5.83 -13.86
C ASN A 242 5.44 -5.89 -13.68
N PRO A 243 4.71 -4.90 -14.21
CA PRO A 243 3.26 -4.78 -14.02
C PRO A 243 2.49 -6.01 -14.51
N VAL A 244 2.93 -6.62 -15.61
CA VAL A 244 2.26 -7.79 -16.20
C VAL A 244 2.38 -9.01 -15.29
N ALA A 245 3.58 -9.33 -14.82
CA ALA A 245 3.79 -10.48 -13.94
C ALA A 245 3.12 -10.24 -12.57
N TYR A 246 3.17 -9.02 -12.04
CA TYR A 246 2.53 -8.68 -10.78
C TYR A 246 1.00 -8.78 -10.87
N GLY A 247 0.40 -8.22 -11.93
CA GLY A 247 -1.04 -8.34 -12.20
C GLY A 247 -1.49 -9.79 -12.41
N ALA A 248 -0.68 -10.61 -13.07
CA ALA A 248 -0.96 -12.04 -13.26
C ALA A 248 -0.98 -12.81 -11.93
N LEU A 249 -0.06 -12.53 -11.00
CA LEU A 249 -0.06 -13.14 -9.65
C LEU A 249 -1.35 -12.80 -8.89
N ILE A 250 -1.76 -11.52 -8.90
CA ILE A 250 -3.00 -11.08 -8.26
C ILE A 250 -4.20 -11.75 -8.93
N SER A 251 -4.27 -11.78 -10.26
CA SER A 251 -5.36 -12.40 -11.00
C SER A 251 -5.50 -13.89 -10.70
N ALA A 252 -4.37 -14.62 -10.63
CA ALA A 252 -4.35 -16.02 -10.26
C ALA A 252 -4.83 -16.25 -8.82
N PHE A 253 -4.45 -15.38 -7.88
CA PHE A 253 -4.93 -15.42 -6.51
C PHE A 253 -6.45 -15.18 -6.45
N LEU A 254 -6.96 -14.14 -7.12
CA LEU A 254 -8.40 -13.84 -7.18
C LEU A 254 -9.20 -15.03 -7.69
N ALA A 255 -8.77 -15.63 -8.82
CA ALA A 255 -9.43 -16.80 -9.40
C ALA A 255 -9.45 -17.99 -8.43
N ARG A 256 -8.31 -18.26 -7.73
CA ARG A 256 -8.19 -19.38 -6.79
C ARG A 256 -9.12 -19.26 -5.59
N ILE A 257 -9.37 -18.05 -5.11
CA ILE A 257 -10.31 -17.81 -3.99
C ILE A 257 -11.75 -17.56 -4.46
N GLY A 258 -12.04 -17.71 -5.75
CA GLY A 258 -13.39 -17.50 -6.32
C GLY A 258 -13.82 -16.02 -6.24
N HIS A 259 -12.92 -15.08 -6.55
CA HIS A 259 -13.18 -13.65 -6.50
C HIS A 259 -12.95 -12.98 -7.87
N GLY A 260 -13.33 -13.59 -8.95
CA GLY A 260 -13.14 -13.02 -10.31
C GLY A 260 -13.90 -13.76 -11.37
#